data_3b8b583f91ae0bed24f8cfc494d44678
#
_entry.id   3b8b583f91ae0bed24f8cfc494d44678
#
_cell.length_a   1.000
_cell.length_b   1.000
_cell.length_c   1.000
_cell.angle_alpha   90.00
_cell.angle_beta   90.00
_cell.angle_gamma   90.00
#
_symmetry.space_group_name_H-M   'P 1'
#
loop_
_entity.id
_entity.type
_entity.pdbx_description
1 polymer ?
#
loop_
_entity_poly.entity_id
_entity_poly.type
_entity_poly.pdbx_seq_one_letter_code
_entity_poly.pdbx_strand_id
1 'polypeptide(L)'
;MRVDGVTGTSVLVRALAALGADVTFYIPHRVEQGYGISHQGIDRGVALGVTLLISVDCGITAVDEVVYAQELGMDVVITDHHQPSELPKAVAVINPKRDDCSYPFKE
;
A
#
# COMPACT_ATOMS: atom_id res chain seq x y z
N MET A 1 0.28 14.25 0.47
CA MET A 1 -0.41 13.08 -0.02
C MET A 1 -1.56 13.48 -0.94
N ARG A 2 -1.80 12.73 -1.99
CA ARG A 2 -2.88 13.03 -2.92
C ARG A 2 -4.25 12.79 -2.28
N VAL A 3 -5.26 13.51 -2.77
CA VAL A 3 -6.64 13.39 -2.28
C VAL A 3 -7.13 11.94 -2.36
N ASP A 4 -6.83 11.24 -3.45
CA ASP A 4 -7.25 9.84 -3.64
C ASP A 4 -6.68 8.93 -2.55
N GLY A 5 -5.43 9.14 -2.17
CA GLY A 5 -4.81 8.37 -1.11
C GLY A 5 -5.45 8.64 0.25
N VAL A 6 -5.76 9.88 0.55
CA VAL A 6 -6.41 10.24 1.82
C VAL A 6 -7.81 9.67 1.90
N THR A 7 -8.62 9.85 0.85
CA THR A 7 -10.00 9.35 0.84
C THR A 7 -10.05 7.82 0.84
N GLY A 8 -9.20 7.17 0.04
CA GLY A 8 -9.13 5.72 -0.02
C GLY A 8 -8.70 5.12 1.30
N THR A 9 -7.70 5.71 1.96
CA THR A 9 -7.26 5.26 3.28
C THR A 9 -8.38 5.40 4.30
N SER A 10 -9.10 6.52 4.28
CA SER A 10 -10.21 6.74 5.22
C SER A 10 -11.31 5.69 5.04
N VAL A 11 -11.68 5.39 3.80
CA VAL A 11 -12.69 4.36 3.50
C VAL A 11 -12.23 3.00 4.00
N LEU A 12 -11.00 2.63 3.70
CA LEU A 12 -10.46 1.31 4.04
C LEU A 12 -10.33 1.14 5.56
N VAL A 13 -9.82 2.14 6.26
CA VAL A 13 -9.69 2.11 7.72
C VAL A 13 -11.05 1.93 8.37
N ARG A 14 -12.06 2.68 7.93
CA ARG A 14 -13.40 2.59 8.48
C ARG A 14 -14.04 1.23 8.21
N ALA A 15 -13.88 0.72 7.00
CA ALA A 15 -14.44 -0.58 6.62
C ALA A 15 -13.82 -1.72 7.43
N LEU A 16 -12.49 -1.75 7.54
CA LEU A 16 -11.78 -2.79 8.27
C LEU A 16 -12.06 -2.71 9.77
N ALA A 17 -12.12 -1.52 10.34
CA ALA A 17 -12.44 -1.33 11.75
C ALA A 17 -13.87 -1.83 12.05
N ALA A 18 -14.83 -1.56 11.15
CA ALA A 18 -16.20 -2.04 11.27
C ALA A 18 -16.27 -3.57 11.25
N LEU A 19 -15.33 -4.24 10.59
CA LEU A 19 -15.23 -5.70 10.57
C LEU A 19 -14.45 -6.27 11.76
N GLY A 20 -14.03 -5.43 12.69
CA GLY A 20 -13.33 -5.87 13.90
C GLY A 20 -11.82 -5.96 13.77
N ALA A 21 -11.23 -5.49 12.68
CA ALA A 21 -9.79 -5.49 12.52
C ALA A 21 -9.12 -4.43 13.40
N ASP A 22 -7.93 -4.73 13.89
CA ASP A 22 -7.09 -3.76 14.60
C ASP A 22 -6.27 -3.00 13.55
N VAL A 23 -6.77 -1.83 13.16
CA VAL A 23 -6.26 -1.06 12.04
C VAL A 23 -5.56 0.20 12.53
N THR A 24 -4.37 0.45 12.01
CA THR A 24 -3.69 1.73 12.12
C THR A 24 -3.36 2.25 10.72
N PHE A 25 -3.06 3.53 10.59
CA PHE A 25 -2.70 4.08 9.29
C PHE A 25 -1.44 4.94 9.42
N TYR A 26 -0.76 5.10 8.29
CA TYR A 26 0.46 5.88 8.21
C TYR A 26 0.43 6.71 6.91
N ILE A 27 0.57 8.01 7.06
CA ILE A 27 0.66 8.92 5.93
C ILE A 27 2.10 9.46 5.89
N PRO A 28 2.89 9.13 4.85
CA PRO A 28 4.27 9.60 4.76
C PRO A 28 4.33 11.12 4.70
N HIS A 29 5.32 11.70 5.37
CA HIS A 29 5.61 13.10 5.22
C HIS A 29 6.39 13.29 3.90
N ARG A 30 5.72 13.87 2.92
CA ARG A 30 6.18 13.90 1.54
C ARG A 30 7.57 14.50 1.35
N VAL A 31 7.89 15.54 2.11
CA VAL A 31 9.17 16.25 2.00
C VAL A 31 10.32 15.39 2.55
N GLU A 32 10.08 14.66 3.61
CA GLU A 32 11.11 13.90 4.32
C GLU A 32 11.25 12.45 3.84
N GLN A 33 10.14 11.84 3.45
CA GLN A 33 10.07 10.41 3.19
C GLN A 33 9.80 10.06 1.74
N GLY A 34 9.59 11.07 0.90
CA GLY A 34 9.21 10.87 -0.47
C GLY A 34 7.77 10.39 -0.61
N TYR A 35 7.45 9.88 -1.79
CA TYR A 35 6.12 9.41 -2.13
C TYR A 35 6.11 7.89 -2.26
N GLY A 36 5.10 7.26 -1.66
CA GLY A 36 4.91 5.83 -1.77
C GLY A 36 5.25 5.08 -0.48
N ILE A 37 5.50 3.79 -0.61
CA ILE A 37 5.89 2.94 0.52
C ILE A 37 7.33 3.26 0.91
N SER A 38 7.57 3.52 2.19
CA SER A 38 8.90 3.87 2.69
C SER A 38 9.40 2.85 3.71
N HIS A 39 10.71 2.73 3.83
CA HIS A 39 11.31 1.91 4.88
C HIS A 39 10.92 2.40 6.28
N GLN A 40 10.79 3.71 6.45
CA GLN A 40 10.37 4.29 7.73
C GLN A 40 8.96 3.87 8.11
N GLY A 41 8.03 3.87 7.15
CA GLY A 41 6.67 3.41 7.38
C GLY A 41 6.61 1.92 7.71
N ILE A 42 7.42 1.11 7.02
CA ILE A 42 7.52 -0.32 7.29
C ILE A 42 8.08 -0.56 8.69
N ASP A 43 9.15 0.14 9.07
CA ASP A 43 9.75 0.00 10.41
C ASP A 43 8.76 0.37 11.50
N ARG A 44 7.98 1.43 11.28
CA ARG A 44 6.93 1.82 12.22
C ARG A 44 5.87 0.73 12.36
N GLY A 45 5.46 0.12 11.25
CA GLY A 45 4.53 -0.99 11.26
C GLY A 45 5.05 -2.18 12.07
N VAL A 46 6.31 -2.53 11.87
CA VAL A 46 6.96 -3.61 12.63
C VAL A 46 6.95 -3.29 14.13
N ALA A 47 7.30 -2.05 14.50
CA ALA A 47 7.32 -1.62 15.90
C ALA A 47 5.92 -1.70 16.54
N LEU A 48 4.87 -1.53 15.76
CA LEU A 48 3.47 -1.61 16.22
C LEU A 48 2.90 -3.04 16.16
N GLY A 49 3.68 -4.01 15.71
CA GLY A 49 3.22 -5.40 15.58
C GLY A 49 2.35 -5.66 14.35
N VAL A 50 2.39 -4.80 13.36
CA VAL A 50 1.61 -4.96 12.12
C VAL A 50 2.11 -6.16 11.33
N THR A 51 1.20 -6.99 10.86
CA THR A 51 1.52 -8.18 10.06
C THR A 51 1.05 -8.08 8.61
N LEU A 52 0.18 -7.12 8.31
CA LEU A 52 -0.32 -6.87 6.95
C LEU A 52 -0.25 -5.38 6.65
N LEU A 53 0.45 -5.04 5.58
CA LEU A 53 0.54 -3.69 5.07
C LEU A 53 -0.28 -3.58 3.80
N ILE A 54 -1.20 -2.62 3.76
CA ILE A 54 -2.00 -2.34 2.58
C ILE A 54 -1.66 -0.92 2.12
N SER A 55 -1.15 -0.79 0.91
CA SER A 55 -0.92 0.52 0.33
C SER A 55 -2.17 1.03 -0.38
N VAL A 56 -2.38 2.34 -0.38
CA VAL A 56 -3.49 2.99 -1.04
C VAL A 56 -2.94 4.13 -1.92
N ASP A 57 -3.26 4.08 -3.20
CA ASP A 57 -2.85 5.08 -4.19
C ASP A 57 -1.33 5.19 -4.33
N CYS A 58 -0.60 4.14 -4.02
CA CYS A 58 0.86 4.08 -4.14
C CYS A 58 1.34 2.64 -4.10
N GLY A 59 2.62 2.45 -4.35
CA GLY A 59 3.29 1.17 -4.17
C GLY A 59 3.50 0.34 -5.41
N ILE A 60 2.92 0.72 -6.57
CA ILE A 60 3.02 -0.12 -7.78
C ILE A 60 4.45 -0.29 -8.27
N THR A 61 5.37 0.60 -7.90
CA THR A 61 6.79 0.51 -8.27
C THR A 61 7.68 0.11 -7.10
N ALA A 62 7.10 -0.23 -5.96
CA ALA A 62 7.83 -0.46 -4.71
C ALA A 62 8.37 -1.89 -4.60
N VAL A 63 9.14 -2.34 -5.59
CA VAL A 63 9.68 -3.71 -5.64
C VAL A 63 10.57 -3.99 -4.43
N ASP A 64 11.55 -3.11 -4.17
CA ASP A 64 12.50 -3.31 -3.08
C ASP A 64 11.85 -3.17 -1.71
N GLU A 65 10.94 -2.22 -1.57
CA GLU A 65 10.23 -1.97 -0.32
C GLU A 65 9.35 -3.16 0.06
N VAL A 66 8.71 -3.80 -0.91
CA VAL A 66 7.92 -5.02 -0.66
C VAL A 66 8.81 -6.14 -0.15
N VAL A 67 9.96 -6.35 -0.76
CA VAL A 67 10.93 -7.35 -0.29
C VAL A 67 11.36 -7.05 1.15
N TYR A 68 11.67 -5.79 1.44
CA TYR A 68 12.07 -5.37 2.78
C TYR A 68 10.98 -5.69 3.81
N ALA A 69 9.72 -5.37 3.52
CA ALA A 69 8.60 -5.66 4.41
C ALA A 69 8.45 -7.16 4.64
N GLN A 70 8.56 -7.95 3.58
CA GLN A 70 8.43 -9.41 3.68
C GLN A 70 9.55 -10.04 4.51
N GLU A 71 10.76 -9.53 4.40
CA GLU A 71 11.89 -9.97 5.22
C GLU A 71 11.66 -9.71 6.71
N LEU A 72 10.86 -8.71 7.05
CA LEU A 72 10.49 -8.38 8.43
C LEU A 72 9.21 -9.11 8.89
N GLY A 73 8.70 -10.05 8.09
CA GLY A 73 7.55 -10.86 8.46
C GLY A 73 6.19 -10.25 8.14
N MET A 74 6.15 -9.23 7.28
CA MET A 74 4.93 -8.52 6.94
C MET A 74 4.43 -8.95 5.57
N ASP A 75 3.13 -9.25 5.45
CA ASP A 75 2.49 -9.44 4.15
C ASP A 75 2.11 -8.08 3.57
N VAL A 76 2.11 -7.96 2.25
CA VAL A 76 1.84 -6.69 1.56
C VAL A 76 0.77 -6.88 0.52
N VAL A 77 -0.20 -5.97 0.52
CA VAL A 77 -1.22 -5.82 -0.53
C VAL A 77 -1.10 -4.41 -1.10
N ILE A 78 -0.99 -4.30 -2.40
CA ILE A 78 -0.85 -3.01 -3.08
C ILE A 78 -2.16 -2.69 -3.78
N THR A 79 -2.70 -1.50 -3.50
CA THR A 79 -3.82 -0.93 -4.27
C THR A 79 -3.38 0.39 -4.86
N ASP A 80 -3.37 0.47 -6.19
CA ASP A 80 -2.84 1.62 -6.90
C ASP A 80 -3.49 1.69 -8.29
N HIS A 81 -3.37 2.83 -8.95
CA HIS A 81 -3.85 3.02 -10.31
C HIS A 81 -2.81 3.71 -11.19
N HIS A 82 -1.61 3.93 -10.70
CA HIS A 82 -0.52 4.50 -11.50
C HIS A 82 -0.01 3.46 -12.50
N GLN A 83 0.69 3.94 -13.54
CA GLN A 83 1.20 3.06 -14.58
C GLN A 83 2.21 2.06 -14.00
N PRO A 84 1.96 0.74 -14.15
CA PRO A 84 2.90 -0.25 -13.65
C PRO A 84 4.12 -0.42 -14.54
N SER A 85 5.21 -0.85 -13.94
CA SER A 85 6.39 -1.36 -14.64
C SER A 85 6.63 -2.78 -14.15
N GLU A 86 7.78 -3.08 -13.53
CA GLU A 86 7.94 -4.35 -12.86
C GLU A 86 7.03 -4.42 -11.64
N LEU A 87 6.19 -5.46 -11.55
CA LEU A 87 5.26 -5.59 -10.45
C LEU A 87 5.96 -6.08 -9.19
N PRO A 88 5.73 -5.44 -8.03
CA PRO A 88 6.21 -5.98 -6.76
C PRO A 88 5.62 -7.37 -6.49
N LYS A 89 6.38 -8.22 -5.82
CA LYS A 89 5.95 -9.58 -5.49
C LYS A 89 5.21 -9.60 -4.16
N ALA A 90 4.19 -8.76 -4.06
CA ALA A 90 3.28 -8.73 -2.91
C ALA A 90 2.30 -9.91 -2.96
N VAL A 91 1.58 -10.12 -1.85
CA VAL A 91 0.52 -11.13 -1.79
C VAL A 91 -0.53 -10.85 -2.85
N ALA A 92 -0.89 -9.58 -3.04
CA ALA A 92 -1.79 -9.14 -4.09
C ALA A 92 -1.38 -7.76 -4.58
N VAL A 93 -1.54 -7.52 -5.88
CA VAL A 93 -1.31 -6.22 -6.51
C VAL A 93 -2.56 -5.89 -7.30
N ILE A 94 -3.34 -4.95 -6.80
CA ILE A 94 -4.59 -4.53 -7.40
C ILE A 94 -4.35 -3.21 -8.14
N ASN A 95 -4.40 -3.25 -9.47
CA ASN A 95 -4.18 -2.09 -10.31
C ASN A 95 -4.90 -2.30 -11.64
N PRO A 96 -5.85 -1.42 -12.02
CA PRO A 96 -6.61 -1.59 -13.26
C PRO A 96 -5.76 -1.42 -14.52
N LYS A 97 -4.57 -0.84 -14.41
CA LYS A 97 -3.67 -0.63 -15.55
C LYS A 97 -2.72 -1.80 -15.81
N ARG A 98 -2.83 -2.87 -15.04
CA ARG A 98 -2.07 -4.09 -15.34
C ARG A 98 -2.52 -4.67 -16.66
N ASP A 99 -1.59 -5.24 -17.42
CA ASP A 99 -1.86 -5.86 -18.72
C ASP A 99 -2.84 -7.03 -18.60
N ASP A 100 -2.85 -7.70 -17.45
CA ASP A 100 -3.71 -8.86 -17.20
C ASP A 100 -5.04 -8.49 -16.51
N CYS A 101 -5.35 -7.21 -16.35
CA CYS A 101 -6.58 -6.77 -15.70
C CYS A 101 -7.67 -6.51 -16.75
N SER A 102 -8.84 -7.12 -16.53
CA SER A 102 -10.00 -6.98 -17.44
C SER A 102 -10.94 -5.84 -17.07
N TYR A 103 -10.68 -5.13 -15.97
CA TYR A 103 -11.53 -4.02 -15.54
C TYR A 103 -11.51 -2.91 -16.61
N PRO A 104 -12.69 -2.42 -17.07
CA PRO A 104 -12.72 -1.50 -18.20
C PRO A 104 -12.23 -0.08 -17.91
N PHE A 105 -12.26 0.35 -16.65
CA PHE A 105 -11.83 1.70 -16.28
C PHE A 105 -10.37 1.68 -15.83
N LYS A 106 -9.51 2.34 -16.61
CA LYS A 106 -8.06 2.30 -16.42
C LYS A 106 -7.50 3.55 -15.71
N GLU A 107 -8.31 4.20 -14.91
CA GLU A 107 -7.89 5.42 -14.20
C GLU A 107 -7.61 5.22 -12.72
#